data_8e3c27cea6ca092d8420b0c68069b6d0
#
_entry.id   8e3c27cea6ca092d8420b0c68069b6d0
#
_cell.length_a   1.000
_cell.length_b   1.000
_cell.length_c   1.000
_cell.angle_alpha   90.00
_cell.angle_beta   90.00
_cell.angle_gamma   90.00
#
_symmetry.space_group_name_H-M   'P 1'
#
loop_
_entity.id
_entity.type
_entity.pdbx_description
1 polymer ?
#
loop_
_entity_poly.entity_id
_entity_poly.type
_entity_poly.pdbx_seq_one_letter_code
_entity_poly.pdbx_strand_id
1 'polypeptide(L)'
;MMNKKVIAVALALALAGGSYAQDDTAKKKVKAYMVSDAHLDTQWNWDIQTTINEYVWNTISQNLFLLKKYPEYVFNFEGGVKYAWMKEYYPEQYEEMKKFIEEGRWHIAGSSWEASDVLVPSVEASIRNIMLGQTYYRQEFGKEGTDIFLPDCFGFGWTLPTIAAHCGLIGFSSQKLDWRNHPFYGKSKHPFTIGLWKGIDGKQVMLAHGYDYGRKWNNEDLSKNKDLEKLAQRTPLNTVYRYYGTGDIGGSPTLGSVRSVEQGIKGDGPVEVISATSDQLFKDYLPFNNHPELPVFDGELLMDVHLSLIHI
;
A
#
# COMPACT_ATOMS: atom_id res chain seq x y z
N MET A 1 56.68 50.41 -3.10
CA MET A 1 56.23 50.61 -1.71
C MET A 1 54.69 50.54 -1.68
N MET A 2 54.17 49.39 -1.38
CA MET A 2 52.71 49.18 -1.33
C MET A 2 52.20 49.60 0.06
N ASN A 3 51.16 50.42 0.07
CA ASN A 3 50.66 51.15 1.20
C ASN A 3 50.04 50.20 2.25
N LYS A 4 50.55 50.18 3.47
CA LYS A 4 50.16 49.31 4.60
C LYS A 4 48.64 49.39 4.95
N LYS A 5 47.94 50.44 4.50
CA LYS A 5 46.52 50.59 4.71
C LYS A 5 45.62 49.73 3.77
N VAL A 6 46.15 49.30 2.64
CA VAL A 6 45.42 48.43 1.69
C VAL A 6 45.40 46.98 2.14
N ILE A 7 46.44 46.56 2.88
CA ILE A 7 46.55 45.17 3.39
C ILE A 7 45.59 44.94 4.58
N ALA A 8 45.33 45.96 5.40
CA ALA A 8 44.42 45.84 6.53
C ALA A 8 42.93 45.71 6.13
N VAL A 9 42.53 46.31 5.02
CA VAL A 9 41.15 46.20 4.50
C VAL A 9 40.94 44.86 3.80
N ALA A 10 41.92 44.28 3.17
CA ALA A 10 41.81 42.95 2.52
C ALA A 10 41.79 41.80 3.57
N LEU A 11 42.41 41.96 4.74
CA LEU A 11 42.35 40.96 5.82
C LEU A 11 41.02 41.04 6.62
N ALA A 12 40.39 42.21 6.72
CA ALA A 12 39.12 42.37 7.41
C ALA A 12 37.92 41.82 6.60
N LEU A 13 38.04 41.81 5.27
CA LEU A 13 37.02 41.20 4.37
C LEU A 13 37.12 39.67 4.26
N ALA A 14 38.30 39.09 4.57
CA ALA A 14 38.54 37.65 4.58
C ALA A 14 38.04 36.96 5.88
N LEU A 15 37.79 37.73 6.95
CA LEU A 15 37.29 37.19 8.23
C LEU A 15 35.76 37.35 8.38
N ALA A 16 35.08 38.05 7.45
CA ALA A 16 33.60 38.17 7.44
C ALA A 16 32.90 37.15 6.54
N GLY A 17 33.65 36.31 5.87
CA GLY A 17 33.17 35.14 5.13
C GLY A 17 33.04 33.95 6.06
N GLY A 18 32.34 34.11 7.20
CA GLY A 18 31.81 33.00 7.97
C GLY A 18 30.85 32.28 7.05
N SER A 19 31.28 31.14 6.50
CA SER A 19 30.39 30.18 5.90
C SER A 19 29.30 29.88 6.92
N TYR A 20 28.11 30.45 6.72
CA TYR A 20 26.90 29.84 7.21
C TYR A 20 26.86 28.48 6.47
N ALA A 21 27.47 27.47 7.04
CA ALA A 21 27.10 26.11 6.80
C ALA A 21 25.63 26.09 7.21
N GLN A 22 24.74 26.16 6.22
CA GLN A 22 23.36 25.85 6.38
C GLN A 22 23.36 24.47 7.01
N ASP A 23 22.92 24.40 8.25
CA ASP A 23 22.74 23.15 8.99
C ASP A 23 21.59 22.41 8.27
N ASP A 24 21.94 21.70 7.19
CA ASP A 24 21.04 20.90 6.36
C ASP A 24 20.63 19.60 7.09
N THR A 25 20.74 19.60 8.40
CA THR A 25 20.16 18.58 9.28
C THR A 25 18.71 18.86 9.64
N ALA A 26 17.91 19.43 8.74
CA ALA A 26 16.49 19.24 8.81
C ALA A 26 16.25 17.73 8.63
N LYS A 27 16.09 16.99 9.74
CA LYS A 27 15.74 15.55 9.73
C LYS A 27 14.63 15.36 8.71
N LYS A 28 14.94 14.68 7.60
CA LYS A 28 13.97 14.36 6.55
C LYS A 28 12.75 13.75 7.25
N LYS A 29 11.58 14.38 7.13
CA LYS A 29 10.35 13.89 7.74
C LYS A 29 10.15 12.43 7.33
N VAL A 30 9.72 11.63 8.26
CA VAL A 30 9.31 10.25 8.04
C VAL A 30 7.97 10.28 7.30
N LYS A 31 7.82 9.47 6.25
CA LYS A 31 6.53 9.33 5.55
C LYS A 31 5.80 8.07 5.97
N ALA A 32 4.50 8.18 6.18
CA ALA A 32 3.61 7.05 6.46
C ALA A 32 2.46 7.02 5.45
N TYR A 33 2.51 6.08 4.50
CA TYR A 33 1.43 5.79 3.57
C TYR A 33 0.42 4.89 4.27
N MET A 34 -0.70 5.48 4.68
CA MET A 34 -1.78 4.80 5.39
C MET A 34 -2.80 4.31 4.39
N VAL A 35 -2.82 3.00 4.16
CA VAL A 35 -3.67 2.33 3.17
C VAL A 35 -4.83 1.67 3.89
N SER A 36 -6.01 2.25 3.78
CA SER A 36 -7.22 1.65 4.34
C SER A 36 -7.61 0.40 3.55
N ASP A 37 -8.14 -0.59 4.24
CA ASP A 37 -8.48 -1.88 3.64
C ASP A 37 -9.73 -2.47 4.29
N ALA A 38 -10.48 -3.25 3.51
CA ALA A 38 -11.57 -4.09 3.97
C ALA A 38 -11.55 -5.40 3.17
N HIS A 39 -10.47 -6.17 3.36
CA HIS A 39 -10.33 -7.45 2.67
C HIS A 39 -11.55 -8.33 2.88
N LEU A 40 -12.08 -8.87 1.79
CA LEU A 40 -13.29 -9.67 1.77
C LEU A 40 -13.05 -10.98 1.03
N ASP A 41 -13.09 -12.08 1.77
CA ASP A 41 -13.12 -13.41 1.16
C ASP A 41 -14.43 -13.63 0.41
N THR A 42 -14.33 -14.06 -0.83
CA THR A 42 -15.49 -14.39 -1.66
C THR A 42 -16.31 -15.50 -1.04
N GLN A 43 -15.63 -16.47 -0.45
CA GLN A 43 -16.22 -17.59 0.28
C GLN A 43 -15.16 -18.20 1.20
N TRP A 44 -15.52 -18.47 2.46
CA TRP A 44 -14.64 -19.17 3.39
C TRP A 44 -15.45 -20.03 4.37
N ASN A 45 -15.81 -19.50 5.57
CA ASN A 45 -16.68 -20.20 6.53
C ASN A 45 -18.16 -19.90 6.30
N TRP A 46 -18.51 -19.33 5.18
CA TRP A 46 -19.85 -18.94 4.73
C TRP A 46 -19.95 -19.10 3.21
N ASP A 47 -21.16 -18.99 2.69
CA ASP A 47 -21.44 -19.10 1.27
C ASP A 47 -21.43 -17.75 0.54
N ILE A 48 -21.45 -17.79 -0.78
CA ILE A 48 -21.49 -16.60 -1.63
C ILE A 48 -22.73 -15.75 -1.38
N GLN A 49 -23.85 -16.34 -1.01
CA GLN A 49 -25.09 -15.60 -0.73
C GLN A 49 -24.90 -14.70 0.50
N THR A 50 -24.25 -15.22 1.54
CA THR A 50 -23.86 -14.43 2.73
C THR A 50 -22.89 -13.31 2.34
N THR A 51 -21.89 -13.60 1.50
CA THR A 51 -20.97 -12.58 1.00
C THR A 51 -21.71 -11.43 0.32
N ILE A 52 -22.63 -11.74 -0.59
CA ILE A 52 -23.39 -10.72 -1.32
C ILE A 52 -24.32 -9.95 -0.36
N ASN A 53 -25.13 -10.68 0.41
CA ASN A 53 -26.23 -10.07 1.18
C ASN A 53 -25.74 -9.29 2.42
N GLU A 54 -24.61 -9.69 3.02
CA GLU A 54 -24.13 -9.10 4.25
C GLU A 54 -22.83 -8.34 4.04
N TYR A 55 -21.80 -8.99 3.52
CA TYR A 55 -20.45 -8.43 3.55
C TYR A 55 -20.19 -7.41 2.45
N VAL A 56 -20.71 -7.64 1.24
CA VAL A 56 -20.66 -6.64 0.16
C VAL A 56 -21.50 -5.42 0.55
N TRP A 57 -22.69 -5.63 1.11
CA TRP A 57 -23.52 -4.55 1.62
C TRP A 57 -22.85 -3.74 2.71
N ASN A 58 -22.29 -4.42 3.71
CA ASN A 58 -21.56 -3.76 4.80
C ASN A 58 -20.40 -2.94 4.27
N THR A 59 -19.65 -3.49 3.32
CA THR A 59 -18.48 -2.82 2.74
C THR A 59 -18.89 -1.55 2.00
N ILE A 60 -19.84 -1.62 1.09
CA ILE A 60 -20.23 -0.44 0.30
C ILE A 60 -20.91 0.62 1.17
N SER A 61 -21.83 0.24 2.04
CA SER A 61 -22.61 1.19 2.84
C SER A 61 -21.76 1.92 3.89
N GLN A 62 -20.87 1.19 4.59
CA GLN A 62 -20.01 1.75 5.61
C GLN A 62 -18.96 2.70 5.00
N ASN A 63 -18.34 2.32 3.88
CA ASN A 63 -17.34 3.17 3.25
C ASN A 63 -17.95 4.39 2.57
N LEU A 64 -19.13 4.31 1.97
CA LEU A 64 -19.86 5.50 1.51
C LEU A 64 -20.15 6.47 2.65
N PHE A 65 -20.53 5.98 3.83
CA PHE A 65 -20.70 6.81 5.01
C PHE A 65 -19.39 7.51 5.43
N LEU A 66 -18.27 6.76 5.45
CA LEU A 66 -16.97 7.31 5.82
C LEU A 66 -16.48 8.36 4.81
N LEU A 67 -16.60 8.09 3.51
CA LEU A 67 -16.20 8.99 2.43
C LEU A 67 -16.99 10.30 2.45
N LYS A 68 -18.29 10.26 2.74
CA LYS A 68 -19.11 11.46 2.90
C LYS A 68 -18.71 12.29 4.11
N LYS A 69 -18.27 11.66 5.18
CA LYS A 69 -18.01 12.30 6.46
C LYS A 69 -16.57 12.81 6.61
N TYR A 70 -15.60 12.13 6.01
CA TYR A 70 -14.17 12.39 6.18
C TYR A 70 -13.53 12.71 4.83
N PRO A 71 -13.24 13.99 4.53
CA PRO A 71 -12.77 14.40 3.21
C PRO A 71 -11.38 13.86 2.84
N GLU A 72 -10.52 13.62 3.84
CA GLU A 72 -9.18 13.05 3.63
C GLU A 72 -9.18 11.52 3.54
N TYR A 73 -10.32 10.87 3.77
CA TYR A 73 -10.39 9.42 3.76
C TYR A 73 -10.29 8.87 2.33
N VAL A 74 -9.33 7.99 2.11
CA VAL A 74 -9.18 7.17 0.90
C VAL A 74 -9.45 5.72 1.27
N PHE A 75 -10.30 5.06 0.52
CA PHE A 75 -10.63 3.64 0.69
C PHE A 75 -10.06 2.81 -0.45
N ASN A 76 -9.45 1.68 -0.13
CA ASN A 76 -8.88 0.75 -1.10
C ASN A 76 -9.67 -0.57 -1.05
N PHE A 77 -10.16 -1.02 -2.21
CA PHE A 77 -10.93 -2.25 -2.30
C PHE A 77 -10.56 -3.05 -3.55
N GLU A 78 -10.34 -4.34 -3.38
CA GLU A 78 -9.87 -5.24 -4.42
C GLU A 78 -10.97 -6.19 -4.94
N GLY A 79 -10.73 -6.76 -6.15
CA GLY A 79 -11.54 -7.82 -6.73
C GLY A 79 -12.71 -7.33 -7.58
N GLY A 80 -12.56 -7.42 -8.92
CA GLY A 80 -13.56 -6.99 -9.88
C GLY A 80 -14.92 -7.65 -9.70
N VAL A 81 -14.95 -8.92 -9.28
CA VAL A 81 -16.20 -9.66 -9.03
C VAL A 81 -17.05 -8.99 -7.95
N LYS A 82 -16.43 -8.43 -6.92
CA LYS A 82 -17.14 -7.75 -5.81
C LYS A 82 -17.81 -6.47 -6.30
N TYR A 83 -17.15 -5.72 -7.18
CA TYR A 83 -17.77 -4.57 -7.86
C TYR A 83 -18.92 -4.97 -8.79
N ALA A 84 -18.79 -6.12 -9.47
CA ALA A 84 -19.89 -6.64 -10.30
C ALA A 84 -21.12 -6.99 -9.44
N TRP A 85 -20.92 -7.60 -8.27
CA TRP A 85 -22.01 -7.82 -7.31
C TRP A 85 -22.59 -6.53 -6.75
N MET A 86 -21.76 -5.54 -6.43
CA MET A 86 -22.26 -4.22 -6.03
C MET A 86 -23.16 -3.61 -7.11
N LYS A 87 -22.76 -3.69 -8.37
CA LYS A 87 -23.55 -3.21 -9.51
C LYS A 87 -24.89 -3.93 -9.66
N GLU A 88 -24.90 -5.25 -9.50
CA GLU A 88 -26.07 -6.10 -9.69
C GLU A 88 -27.08 -5.96 -8.54
N TYR A 89 -26.58 -6.01 -7.29
CA TYR A 89 -27.44 -6.12 -6.12
C TYR A 89 -27.66 -4.80 -5.38
N TYR A 90 -26.78 -3.80 -5.58
CA TYR A 90 -26.82 -2.50 -4.89
C TYR A 90 -26.60 -1.33 -5.86
N PRO A 91 -27.41 -1.21 -6.94
CA PRO A 91 -27.13 -0.27 -8.03
C PRO A 91 -27.12 1.20 -7.59
N GLU A 92 -27.94 1.61 -6.63
CA GLU A 92 -27.95 2.99 -6.14
C GLU A 92 -26.63 3.35 -5.44
N GLN A 93 -26.17 2.49 -4.54
CA GLN A 93 -24.91 2.64 -3.83
C GLN A 93 -23.71 2.53 -4.79
N TYR A 94 -23.81 1.67 -5.80
CA TYR A 94 -22.81 1.55 -6.85
C TYR A 94 -22.60 2.84 -7.64
N GLU A 95 -23.70 3.50 -8.07
CA GLU A 95 -23.61 4.78 -8.75
C GLU A 95 -23.07 5.91 -7.84
N GLU A 96 -23.34 5.84 -6.55
CA GLU A 96 -22.76 6.76 -5.59
C GLU A 96 -21.24 6.49 -5.40
N MET A 97 -20.84 5.22 -5.29
CA MET A 97 -19.45 4.80 -5.18
C MET A 97 -18.62 5.27 -6.38
N LYS A 98 -19.16 5.21 -7.60
CA LYS A 98 -18.49 5.69 -8.82
C LYS A 98 -18.04 7.13 -8.72
N LYS A 99 -18.80 8.00 -8.06
CA LYS A 99 -18.41 9.41 -7.84
C LYS A 99 -17.14 9.50 -7.01
N PHE A 100 -17.02 8.68 -5.96
CA PHE A 100 -15.81 8.62 -5.15
C PHE A 100 -14.62 7.96 -5.87
N ILE A 101 -14.88 7.05 -6.82
CA ILE A 101 -13.85 6.52 -7.72
C ILE A 101 -13.34 7.64 -8.64
N GLU A 102 -14.22 8.45 -9.20
CA GLU A 102 -13.84 9.62 -10.02
C GLU A 102 -13.01 10.63 -9.24
N GLU A 103 -13.41 10.93 -7.99
CA GLU A 103 -12.68 11.79 -7.06
C GLU A 103 -11.31 11.21 -6.61
N GLY A 104 -11.04 9.92 -6.86
CA GLY A 104 -9.83 9.22 -6.42
C GLY A 104 -9.83 8.83 -4.95
N ARG A 105 -10.97 8.92 -4.26
CA ARG A 105 -11.11 8.59 -2.84
C ARG A 105 -11.63 7.18 -2.56
N TRP A 106 -12.31 6.56 -3.50
CA TRP A 106 -12.49 5.11 -3.56
C TRP A 106 -11.53 4.56 -4.59
N HIS A 107 -10.45 3.93 -4.16
CA HIS A 107 -9.43 3.40 -5.04
C HIS A 107 -9.69 1.92 -5.36
N ILE A 108 -9.57 1.59 -6.63
CA ILE A 108 -9.60 0.21 -7.12
C ILE A 108 -8.20 -0.37 -6.85
N ALA A 109 -8.07 -1.08 -5.73
CA ALA A 109 -6.81 -1.69 -5.33
C ALA A 109 -6.57 -2.99 -6.12
N GLY A 110 -5.33 -3.18 -6.54
CA GLY A 110 -4.96 -4.32 -7.37
C GLY A 110 -5.55 -4.27 -8.77
N SER A 111 -5.31 -5.31 -9.54
CA SER A 111 -5.66 -5.38 -10.95
C SER A 111 -6.52 -6.59 -11.31
N SER A 112 -6.77 -7.48 -10.36
CA SER A 112 -7.35 -8.79 -10.59
C SER A 112 -8.88 -8.80 -10.55
N TRP A 113 -9.48 -9.75 -11.25
CA TRP A 113 -10.91 -10.06 -11.11
C TRP A 113 -11.25 -10.56 -9.71
N GLU A 114 -10.37 -11.43 -9.16
CA GLU A 114 -10.48 -11.92 -7.79
C GLU A 114 -9.09 -12.00 -7.14
N ALA A 115 -9.01 -11.75 -5.84
CA ALA A 115 -7.84 -12.06 -5.05
C ALA A 115 -7.64 -13.58 -5.06
N SER A 116 -6.56 -14.05 -5.65
CA SER A 116 -6.31 -15.48 -5.83
C SER A 116 -5.02 -15.91 -5.15
N ASP A 117 -4.97 -17.17 -4.75
CA ASP A 117 -3.70 -17.84 -4.52
C ASP A 117 -2.84 -17.74 -5.79
N VAL A 118 -1.56 -17.46 -5.64
CA VAL A 118 -0.62 -17.25 -6.76
C VAL A 118 0.46 -18.33 -6.84
N LEU A 119 0.35 -19.38 -6.03
CA LEU A 119 1.23 -20.54 -6.07
C LEU A 119 0.59 -21.73 -6.81
N VAL A 120 -0.72 -21.90 -6.66
CA VAL A 120 -1.46 -23.06 -7.21
C VAL A 120 -1.94 -22.83 -8.66
N PRO A 121 -2.49 -21.67 -9.04
CA PRO A 121 -2.95 -21.43 -10.40
C PRO A 121 -1.80 -21.42 -11.40
N SER A 122 -2.10 -21.84 -12.63
CA SER A 122 -1.14 -21.72 -13.74
C SER A 122 -0.84 -20.23 -14.03
N VAL A 123 0.30 -19.97 -14.66
CA VAL A 123 0.68 -18.62 -15.13
C VAL A 123 -0.41 -18.02 -16.03
N GLU A 124 -0.99 -18.84 -16.92
CA GLU A 124 -2.09 -18.41 -17.79
C GLU A 124 -3.32 -17.99 -16.98
N ALA A 125 -3.71 -18.75 -15.96
CA ALA A 125 -4.86 -18.40 -15.10
C ALA A 125 -4.61 -17.09 -14.37
N SER A 126 -3.41 -16.86 -13.85
CA SER A 126 -3.02 -15.62 -13.19
C SER A 126 -3.10 -14.41 -14.13
N ILE A 127 -2.58 -14.55 -15.36
CA ILE A 127 -2.66 -13.51 -16.39
C ILE A 127 -4.13 -13.22 -16.75
N ARG A 128 -4.95 -14.25 -16.96
CA ARG A 128 -6.38 -14.08 -17.27
C ARG A 128 -7.14 -13.39 -16.15
N ASN A 129 -6.83 -13.70 -14.89
CA ASN A 129 -7.42 -13.05 -13.73
C ASN A 129 -7.13 -11.54 -13.73
N ILE A 130 -5.90 -11.14 -14.02
CA ILE A 130 -5.53 -9.73 -14.20
C ILE A 130 -6.25 -9.12 -15.42
N MET A 131 -6.25 -9.77 -16.56
CA MET A 131 -6.89 -9.27 -17.78
C MET A 131 -8.40 -9.05 -17.60
N LEU A 132 -9.10 -9.96 -16.91
CA LEU A 132 -10.52 -9.83 -16.62
C LEU A 132 -10.79 -8.63 -15.69
N GLY A 133 -10.03 -8.50 -14.61
CA GLY A 133 -10.14 -7.36 -13.70
C GLY A 133 -9.89 -6.02 -14.43
N GLN A 134 -8.78 -5.90 -15.14
CA GLN A 134 -8.44 -4.70 -15.90
C GLN A 134 -9.48 -4.35 -16.98
N THR A 135 -10.02 -5.36 -17.66
CA THR A 135 -11.07 -5.14 -18.66
C THR A 135 -12.34 -4.59 -18.03
N TYR A 136 -12.76 -5.17 -16.91
CA TYR A 136 -13.92 -4.71 -16.16
C TYR A 136 -13.72 -3.28 -15.66
N TYR A 137 -12.57 -2.98 -15.03
CA TYR A 137 -12.29 -1.66 -14.49
C TYR A 137 -12.26 -0.57 -15.57
N ARG A 138 -11.69 -0.86 -16.74
CA ARG A 138 -11.73 0.05 -17.89
C ARG A 138 -13.15 0.31 -18.37
N GLN A 139 -13.96 -0.72 -18.49
CA GLN A 139 -15.33 -0.63 -18.98
C GLN A 139 -16.25 0.13 -18.02
N GLU A 140 -16.11 -0.12 -16.73
CA GLU A 140 -17.00 0.44 -15.72
C GLU A 140 -16.56 1.80 -15.18
N PHE A 141 -15.25 2.03 -15.07
CA PHE A 141 -14.70 3.19 -14.38
C PHE A 141 -13.75 4.02 -15.25
N GLY A 142 -13.39 3.58 -16.44
CA GLY A 142 -12.38 4.24 -17.27
C GLY A 142 -10.98 4.24 -16.65
N LYS A 143 -10.73 3.34 -15.69
CA LYS A 143 -9.47 3.25 -14.91
C LYS A 143 -8.87 1.85 -14.98
N GLU A 144 -7.60 1.76 -14.63
CA GLU A 144 -6.87 0.49 -14.52
C GLU A 144 -6.16 0.42 -13.17
N GLY A 145 -6.04 -0.78 -12.61
CA GLY A 145 -5.15 -1.04 -11.49
C GLY A 145 -3.69 -1.00 -11.95
N THR A 146 -2.80 -0.56 -11.09
CA THR A 146 -1.35 -0.45 -11.38
C THR A 146 -0.50 -1.31 -10.47
N ASP A 147 -1.12 -2.05 -9.56
CA ASP A 147 -0.46 -2.91 -8.60
C ASP A 147 -1.11 -4.30 -8.50
N ILE A 148 -0.43 -5.19 -7.81
CA ILE A 148 -0.99 -6.42 -7.25
C ILE A 148 -1.22 -6.16 -5.76
N PHE A 149 -2.47 -6.23 -5.33
CA PHE A 149 -2.89 -6.04 -3.96
C PHE A 149 -3.47 -7.36 -3.43
N LEU A 150 -2.66 -8.09 -2.66
CA LEU A 150 -3.01 -9.40 -2.11
C LEU A 150 -2.72 -9.43 -0.61
N PRO A 151 -3.53 -8.76 0.21
CA PRO A 151 -3.28 -8.62 1.64
C PRO A 151 -3.25 -9.95 2.37
N ASP A 152 -4.05 -10.94 1.95
CA ASP A 152 -4.25 -12.19 2.68
C ASP A 152 -3.78 -13.47 1.97
N CYS A 153 -2.99 -13.37 0.91
CA CYS A 153 -2.41 -14.54 0.23
C CYS A 153 -1.12 -15.00 0.91
N PHE A 154 -0.85 -16.29 0.85
CA PHE A 154 0.09 -16.99 1.72
C PHE A 154 1.27 -17.59 0.93
N GLY A 155 2.17 -16.75 0.52
CA GLY A 155 3.33 -17.10 -0.27
C GLY A 155 3.15 -16.72 -1.74
N PHE A 156 4.28 -16.38 -2.36
CA PHE A 156 4.29 -15.81 -3.70
C PHE A 156 5.46 -16.37 -4.49
N GLY A 157 5.15 -16.96 -5.64
CA GLY A 157 6.14 -17.55 -6.53
C GLY A 157 6.97 -16.50 -7.25
N TRP A 158 8.20 -16.86 -7.62
CA TRP A 158 9.14 -15.99 -8.32
C TRP A 158 8.68 -15.55 -9.72
N THR A 159 7.66 -16.19 -10.28
CA THR A 159 7.03 -15.77 -11.54
C THR A 159 6.14 -14.55 -11.40
N LEU A 160 5.65 -14.26 -10.18
CA LEU A 160 4.68 -13.18 -9.97
C LEU A 160 5.19 -11.80 -10.37
N PRO A 161 6.41 -11.36 -10.01
CA PRO A 161 6.91 -10.05 -10.46
C PRO A 161 7.12 -9.98 -11.98
N THR A 162 7.46 -11.10 -12.64
CA THR A 162 7.51 -11.19 -14.11
C THR A 162 6.12 -10.96 -14.71
N ILE A 163 5.10 -11.68 -14.23
CA ILE A 163 3.71 -11.53 -14.68
C ILE A 163 3.26 -10.07 -14.48
N ALA A 164 3.47 -9.52 -13.29
CA ALA A 164 3.11 -8.16 -12.96
C ALA A 164 3.73 -7.14 -13.94
N ALA A 165 5.04 -7.20 -14.14
CA ALA A 165 5.75 -6.29 -15.02
C ALA A 165 5.30 -6.40 -16.48
N HIS A 166 4.99 -7.59 -16.99
CA HIS A 166 4.46 -7.80 -18.33
C HIS A 166 3.00 -7.36 -18.48
N CYS A 167 2.23 -7.35 -17.40
CA CYS A 167 0.88 -6.78 -17.37
C CYS A 167 0.88 -5.25 -17.15
N GLY A 168 2.05 -4.60 -17.12
CA GLY A 168 2.17 -3.16 -16.90
C GLY A 168 2.01 -2.69 -15.46
N LEU A 169 2.04 -3.64 -14.50
CA LEU A 169 1.92 -3.33 -13.08
C LEU A 169 3.29 -2.96 -12.50
N ILE A 170 3.28 -2.01 -11.56
CA ILE A 170 4.50 -1.42 -11.00
C ILE A 170 4.77 -1.83 -9.55
N GLY A 171 3.76 -2.34 -8.85
CA GLY A 171 3.86 -2.63 -7.42
C GLY A 171 3.17 -3.91 -6.99
N PHE A 172 3.57 -4.36 -5.82
CA PHE A 172 3.00 -5.50 -5.11
C PHE A 172 2.96 -5.23 -3.61
N SER A 173 1.84 -5.51 -2.96
CA SER A 173 1.75 -5.41 -1.51
C SER A 173 0.98 -6.58 -0.89
N SER A 174 1.41 -6.95 0.33
CA SER A 174 0.81 -8.00 1.15
C SER A 174 1.12 -7.79 2.63
N GLN A 175 0.31 -8.37 3.53
CA GLN A 175 0.62 -8.44 4.95
C GLN A 175 1.24 -9.77 5.38
N LYS A 176 0.98 -10.85 4.65
CA LYS A 176 1.28 -12.21 5.12
C LYS A 176 2.76 -12.52 5.26
N LEU A 177 3.62 -11.76 4.64
CA LEU A 177 5.08 -11.91 4.79
C LEU A 177 5.61 -11.63 6.21
N ASP A 178 4.81 -11.03 7.09
CA ASP A 178 5.20 -10.74 8.49
C ASP A 178 4.82 -11.81 9.52
N TRP A 179 4.29 -12.94 9.10
CA TRP A 179 3.92 -14.04 9.98
C TRP A 179 5.13 -14.86 10.49
N ARG A 180 6.21 -14.18 10.82
CA ARG A 180 7.52 -14.76 11.16
C ARG A 180 7.56 -15.63 12.41
N ASN A 181 6.67 -15.39 13.35
CA ASN A 181 6.73 -15.99 14.70
C ASN A 181 5.43 -16.64 15.09
N HIS A 182 4.58 -17.00 14.15
CA HIS A 182 3.35 -17.71 14.49
C HIS A 182 3.71 -19.12 14.95
N PRO A 183 3.29 -19.55 16.17
CA PRO A 183 3.69 -20.83 16.74
C PRO A 183 3.32 -22.05 15.89
N PHE A 184 2.35 -21.89 14.98
CA PHE A 184 1.87 -22.96 14.10
C PHE A 184 2.33 -22.82 12.65
N TYR A 185 2.80 -21.65 12.21
CA TYR A 185 3.04 -21.34 10.78
C TYR A 185 4.51 -21.05 10.45
N GLY A 186 5.45 -21.35 11.34
CA GLY A 186 6.87 -21.25 11.04
C GLY A 186 7.43 -19.82 10.99
N LYS A 187 8.59 -19.67 10.37
CA LYS A 187 9.30 -18.39 10.24
C LYS A 187 9.35 -17.99 8.77
N SER A 188 8.43 -17.16 8.30
CA SER A 188 8.63 -16.52 7.01
C SER A 188 9.75 -15.48 7.11
N LYS A 189 10.61 -15.42 6.11
CA LYS A 189 11.67 -14.41 6.00
C LYS A 189 11.37 -13.57 4.77
N HIS A 190 10.80 -12.40 4.96
CA HIS A 190 10.81 -11.41 3.90
C HIS A 190 12.15 -10.66 3.92
N PRO A 191 12.71 -10.33 2.77
CA PRO A 191 14.03 -9.74 2.69
C PRO A 191 14.07 -8.29 3.20
N PHE A 192 12.96 -7.57 3.05
CA PHE A 192 12.79 -6.16 3.42
C PHE A 192 11.29 -5.80 3.51
N THR A 193 10.98 -4.64 4.07
CA THR A 193 9.60 -4.13 4.14
C THR A 193 9.22 -3.24 2.95
N ILE A 194 10.19 -2.59 2.31
CA ILE A 194 10.06 -1.84 1.07
C ILE A 194 11.31 -2.08 0.23
N GLY A 195 11.15 -2.47 -1.03
CA GLY A 195 12.25 -2.75 -1.93
C GLY A 195 11.79 -3.17 -3.33
N LEU A 196 12.68 -3.69 -4.13
CA LEU A 196 12.39 -4.17 -5.47
C LEU A 196 12.38 -5.69 -5.51
N TRP A 197 11.34 -6.26 -6.04
CA TRP A 197 11.23 -7.69 -6.28
C TRP A 197 11.48 -7.99 -7.75
N LYS A 198 12.56 -8.75 -8.01
CA LYS A 198 13.01 -9.07 -9.35
C LYS A 198 12.47 -10.42 -9.79
N GLY A 199 11.86 -10.46 -10.95
CA GLY A 199 11.35 -11.67 -11.60
C GLY A 199 12.43 -12.48 -12.31
N ILE A 200 12.04 -13.67 -12.77
CA ILE A 200 12.93 -14.62 -13.46
C ILE A 200 13.51 -14.08 -14.79
N ASP A 201 12.84 -13.10 -15.39
CA ASP A 201 13.27 -12.42 -16.62
C ASP A 201 14.07 -11.12 -16.34
N GLY A 202 14.35 -10.82 -15.08
CA GLY A 202 15.08 -9.64 -14.65
C GLY A 202 14.26 -8.37 -14.50
N LYS A 203 12.98 -8.34 -14.89
CA LYS A 203 12.09 -7.21 -14.63
C LYS A 203 11.80 -7.07 -13.15
N GLN A 204 11.46 -5.87 -12.74
CA GLN A 204 11.26 -5.53 -11.33
C GLN A 204 9.93 -4.83 -11.11
N VAL A 205 9.31 -5.12 -9.96
CA VAL A 205 8.21 -4.35 -9.38
C VAL A 205 8.59 -3.91 -7.97
N MET A 206 8.03 -2.81 -7.49
CA MET A 206 8.24 -2.41 -6.10
C MET A 206 7.37 -3.27 -5.18
N LEU A 207 7.97 -3.78 -4.10
CA LEU A 207 7.28 -4.52 -3.06
C LEU A 207 7.13 -3.67 -1.82
N ALA A 208 5.94 -3.65 -1.23
CA ALA A 208 5.67 -3.04 0.06
C ALA A 208 4.96 -4.03 1.00
N HIS A 209 5.51 -4.18 2.21
CA HIS A 209 4.88 -4.96 3.27
C HIS A 209 3.88 -4.09 4.04
N GLY A 210 2.57 -4.46 3.96
CA GLY A 210 1.48 -3.67 4.52
C GLY A 210 1.29 -3.82 6.03
N TYR A 211 1.95 -4.79 6.66
CA TYR A 211 1.70 -5.23 8.04
C TYR A 211 0.24 -5.68 8.25
N ASP A 212 -0.17 -5.87 9.48
CA ASP A 212 -1.52 -6.31 9.82
C ASP A 212 -2.60 -5.33 9.36
N TYR A 213 -3.49 -5.76 8.46
CA TYR A 213 -4.61 -4.96 7.97
C TYR A 213 -5.68 -4.71 9.04
N GLY A 214 -5.78 -5.57 10.05
CA GLY A 214 -6.69 -5.41 11.17
C GLY A 214 -6.25 -4.37 12.20
N ARG A 215 -5.14 -3.65 11.96
CA ARG A 215 -4.65 -2.63 12.89
C ARG A 215 -5.69 -1.53 13.12
N LYS A 216 -5.92 -1.22 14.38
CA LYS A 216 -6.85 -0.17 14.82
C LYS A 216 -6.13 0.88 15.64
N TRP A 217 -6.52 2.13 15.46
CA TRP A 217 -6.15 3.26 16.28
C TRP A 217 -7.39 3.89 16.89
N ASN A 218 -7.23 4.64 17.96
CA ASN A 218 -8.35 5.16 18.73
C ASN A 218 -8.24 6.69 18.96
N ASN A 219 -8.51 7.44 17.89
CA ASN A 219 -8.53 8.92 17.92
C ASN A 219 -7.19 9.55 18.37
N GLU A 220 -6.06 8.97 17.96
CA GLU A 220 -4.72 9.48 18.24
C GLU A 220 -4.14 10.25 17.06
N ASP A 221 -3.28 11.23 17.33
CA ASP A 221 -2.53 11.96 16.30
C ASP A 221 -1.37 11.09 15.77
N LEU A 222 -1.56 10.50 14.58
CA LEU A 222 -0.55 9.61 13.98
C LEU A 222 0.72 10.35 13.54
N SER A 223 0.69 11.68 13.39
CA SER A 223 1.92 12.43 13.12
C SER A 223 2.96 12.33 14.24
N LYS A 224 2.51 11.98 15.46
CA LYS A 224 3.31 11.79 16.67
C LYS A 224 3.50 10.33 17.05
N ASN A 225 3.04 9.39 16.20
CA ASN A 225 3.07 7.97 16.51
C ASN A 225 4.50 7.41 16.35
N LYS A 226 5.09 7.00 17.48
CA LYS A 226 6.46 6.51 17.56
C LYS A 226 6.68 5.16 16.87
N ASP A 227 5.64 4.33 16.75
CA ASP A 227 5.77 3.04 16.08
C ASP A 227 5.86 3.25 14.57
N LEU A 228 5.07 4.15 13.98
CA LEU A 228 5.22 4.55 12.57
C LEU A 228 6.59 5.15 12.30
N GLU A 229 7.06 6.05 13.18
CA GLU A 229 8.40 6.63 13.07
C GLU A 229 9.50 5.54 13.07
N LYS A 230 9.47 4.61 14.02
CA LYS A 230 10.43 3.51 14.11
C LYS A 230 10.37 2.56 12.91
N LEU A 231 9.18 2.26 12.41
CA LEU A 231 9.01 1.39 11.24
C LEU A 231 9.60 2.03 9.99
N ALA A 232 9.32 3.30 9.76
CA ALA A 232 9.85 4.04 8.62
C ALA A 232 11.38 4.16 8.65
N GLN A 233 11.98 4.42 9.82
CA GLN A 233 13.44 4.50 9.99
C GLN A 233 14.17 3.19 9.69
N ARG A 234 13.45 2.05 9.61
CA ARG A 234 14.02 0.75 9.23
C ARG A 234 14.10 0.55 7.72
N THR A 235 13.55 1.44 6.94
CA THR A 235 13.57 1.38 5.47
C THR A 235 14.58 2.40 4.91
N PRO A 236 15.20 2.12 3.78
CA PRO A 236 16.15 3.05 3.17
C PRO A 236 15.50 4.36 2.72
N LEU A 237 14.18 4.34 2.48
CA LEU A 237 13.41 5.50 2.07
C LEU A 237 12.93 6.38 3.24
N ASN A 238 13.17 5.96 4.49
CA ASN A 238 12.60 6.60 5.69
C ASN A 238 11.05 6.68 5.61
N THR A 239 10.43 5.63 5.12
CA THR A 239 9.02 5.56 4.75
C THR A 239 8.40 4.25 5.24
N VAL A 240 7.18 4.30 5.73
CA VAL A 240 6.38 3.12 6.05
C VAL A 240 5.16 3.04 5.15
N TYR A 241 4.84 1.85 4.67
CA TYR A 241 3.60 1.49 4.02
C TYR A 241 2.77 0.68 5.01
N ARG A 242 1.55 1.14 5.33
CA ARG A 242 0.81 0.60 6.47
C ARG A 242 -0.66 0.39 6.14
N TYR A 243 -1.09 -0.86 6.13
CA TYR A 243 -2.51 -1.20 6.10
C TYR A 243 -3.21 -0.84 7.42
N TYR A 244 -4.49 -0.52 7.33
CA TYR A 244 -5.40 -0.44 8.46
C TYR A 244 -6.84 -0.67 8.00
N GLY A 245 -7.61 -1.36 8.82
CA GLY A 245 -8.99 -1.64 8.42
C GLY A 245 -9.55 -2.88 9.07
N THR A 246 -10.05 -3.77 8.22
CA THR A 246 -10.61 -5.06 8.60
C THR A 246 -10.28 -6.10 7.52
N GLY A 247 -10.45 -7.37 7.84
CA GLY A 247 -10.24 -8.46 6.91
C GLY A 247 -11.32 -9.51 6.97
N ASP A 248 -11.18 -10.50 6.14
CA ASP A 248 -12.01 -11.70 6.01
C ASP A 248 -13.44 -11.42 5.52
N ILE A 249 -14.20 -10.62 6.24
CA ILE A 249 -15.63 -10.33 6.00
C ILE A 249 -15.91 -8.94 5.43
N GLY A 250 -14.89 -8.23 4.97
CA GLY A 250 -15.08 -6.87 4.47
C GLY A 250 -15.52 -5.89 5.57
N GLY A 251 -16.33 -4.90 5.22
CA GLY A 251 -16.75 -3.83 6.11
C GLY A 251 -15.95 -2.56 5.91
N SER A 252 -15.45 -1.94 6.98
CA SER A 252 -14.66 -0.72 6.91
C SER A 252 -13.66 -0.60 8.06
N PRO A 253 -12.65 0.28 7.95
CA PRO A 253 -11.89 0.71 9.11
C PRO A 253 -12.79 1.30 10.19
N THR A 254 -12.35 1.20 11.45
CA THR A 254 -13.09 1.83 12.56
C THR A 254 -13.07 3.35 12.45
N LEU A 255 -14.10 4.02 12.96
CA LEU A 255 -14.16 5.48 13.07
C LEU A 255 -12.93 6.06 13.79
N GLY A 256 -12.46 5.37 14.84
CA GLY A 256 -11.26 5.75 15.57
C GLY A 256 -10.01 5.79 14.68
N SER A 257 -9.84 4.76 13.84
CA SER A 257 -8.72 4.69 12.91
C SER A 257 -8.77 5.77 11.84
N VAL A 258 -9.94 6.00 11.21
CA VAL A 258 -10.11 7.06 10.20
C VAL A 258 -9.80 8.44 10.81
N ARG A 259 -10.33 8.73 12.01
CA ARG A 259 -10.03 9.97 12.71
C ARG A 259 -8.55 10.11 13.07
N SER A 260 -7.88 9.03 13.44
CA SER A 260 -6.45 9.05 13.74
C SER A 260 -5.62 9.40 12.51
N VAL A 261 -5.98 8.88 11.34
CA VAL A 261 -5.33 9.24 10.07
C VAL A 261 -5.58 10.71 9.74
N GLU A 262 -6.84 11.20 9.85
CA GLU A 262 -7.15 12.61 9.61
C GLU A 262 -6.41 13.56 10.56
N GLN A 263 -6.32 13.21 11.84
CA GLN A 263 -5.56 14.00 12.82
C GLN A 263 -4.06 13.98 12.47
N GLY A 264 -3.55 12.82 12.04
CA GLY A 264 -2.16 12.69 11.62
C GLY A 264 -1.81 13.54 10.38
N ILE A 265 -2.71 13.62 9.38
CA ILE A 265 -2.55 14.47 8.18
C ILE A 265 -2.42 15.95 8.58
N LYS A 266 -3.23 16.39 9.55
CA LYS A 266 -3.25 17.78 10.05
C LYS A 266 -2.22 18.05 11.15
N GLY A 267 -1.55 16.99 11.63
CA GLY A 267 -0.62 17.05 12.74
C GLY A 267 0.73 17.69 12.39
N ASP A 268 1.43 18.13 13.41
CA ASP A 268 2.74 18.80 13.33
C ASP A 268 3.93 17.93 13.79
N GLY A 269 3.67 16.63 14.00
CA GLY A 269 4.66 15.68 14.46
C GLY A 269 5.73 15.32 13.42
N PRO A 270 6.69 14.45 13.81
CA PRO A 270 7.80 14.04 12.93
C PRO A 270 7.38 13.13 11.77
N VAL A 271 6.15 12.58 11.79
CA VAL A 271 5.62 11.69 10.76
C VAL A 271 4.68 12.46 9.85
N GLU A 272 4.99 12.52 8.57
CA GLU A 272 4.09 12.98 7.51
C GLU A 272 3.12 11.84 7.19
N VAL A 273 1.86 12.00 7.57
CA VAL A 273 0.80 10.99 7.39
C VAL A 273 0.07 11.26 6.08
N ILE A 274 -0.06 10.24 5.25
CA ILE A 274 -0.73 10.30 3.94
C ILE A 274 -1.85 9.26 3.94
N SER A 275 -3.11 9.66 3.70
CA SER A 275 -4.18 8.73 3.37
C SER A 275 -3.99 8.30 1.91
N ALA A 276 -3.51 7.08 1.70
CA ALA A 276 -2.93 6.68 0.43
C ALA A 276 -3.78 5.67 -0.32
N THR A 277 -3.70 5.71 -1.65
CA THR A 277 -4.07 4.59 -2.51
C THR A 277 -3.04 3.46 -2.38
N SER A 278 -3.44 2.22 -2.68
CA SER A 278 -2.56 1.05 -2.57
C SER A 278 -1.30 1.18 -3.43
N ASP A 279 -1.39 1.90 -4.53
CA ASP A 279 -0.33 2.10 -5.51
C ASP A 279 0.45 3.42 -5.35
N GLN A 280 0.05 4.30 -4.43
CA GLN A 280 0.63 5.64 -4.28
C GLN A 280 2.13 5.60 -4.01
N LEU A 281 2.57 4.75 -3.07
CA LEU A 281 3.99 4.58 -2.78
C LEU A 281 4.77 4.21 -4.05
N PHE A 282 4.26 3.28 -4.84
CA PHE A 282 4.95 2.80 -6.04
C PHE A 282 5.07 3.88 -7.10
N LYS A 283 4.03 4.69 -7.27
CA LYS A 283 4.01 5.83 -8.19
C LYS A 283 4.97 6.95 -7.78
N ASP A 284 5.04 7.24 -6.49
CA ASP A 284 5.88 8.32 -5.95
C ASP A 284 7.38 8.03 -6.11
N TYR A 285 7.77 6.75 -6.27
CA TYR A 285 9.16 6.33 -6.44
C TYR A 285 9.51 5.88 -7.87
N LEU A 286 8.67 6.16 -8.85
CA LEU A 286 9.02 5.96 -10.25
C LEU A 286 9.91 7.10 -10.79
N PRO A 287 10.86 6.81 -11.67
CA PRO A 287 11.35 5.48 -12.06
C PRO A 287 12.29 4.90 -11.00
N PHE A 288 12.17 3.61 -10.71
CA PHE A 288 12.89 2.94 -9.61
C PHE A 288 14.41 2.99 -9.72
N ASN A 289 14.97 3.12 -10.92
CA ASN A 289 16.41 3.26 -11.15
C ASN A 289 17.01 4.56 -10.58
N ASN A 290 16.18 5.53 -10.20
CA ASN A 290 16.62 6.74 -9.50
C ASN A 290 16.81 6.52 -8.00
N HIS A 291 16.51 5.32 -7.50
CA HIS A 291 16.52 4.95 -6.09
C HIS A 291 17.48 3.76 -5.84
N PRO A 292 18.80 3.96 -6.01
CA PRO A 292 19.80 2.89 -5.84
C PRO A 292 19.88 2.36 -4.40
N GLU A 293 19.31 3.07 -3.44
CA GLU A 293 19.20 2.68 -2.04
C GLU A 293 18.16 1.56 -1.81
N LEU A 294 17.23 1.31 -2.76
CA LEU A 294 16.23 0.26 -2.64
C LEU A 294 16.90 -1.13 -2.72
N PRO A 295 16.69 -1.99 -1.72
CA PRO A 295 17.18 -3.35 -1.78
C PRO A 295 16.44 -4.12 -2.88
N VAL A 296 17.15 -5.03 -3.54
CA VAL A 296 16.60 -5.92 -4.57
C VAL A 296 16.58 -7.34 -4.05
N PHE A 297 15.44 -7.99 -4.15
CA PHE A 297 15.28 -9.41 -3.88
C PHE A 297 15.03 -10.18 -5.17
N ASP A 298 15.74 -11.30 -5.32
CA ASP A 298 15.69 -12.18 -6.48
C ASP A 298 15.38 -13.58 -5.96
N GLY A 299 14.13 -14.02 -6.08
CA GLY A 299 13.71 -15.31 -5.54
C GLY A 299 12.23 -15.36 -5.17
N GLU A 300 11.84 -16.43 -4.50
CA GLU A 300 10.46 -16.68 -4.06
C GLU A 300 10.20 -16.09 -2.67
N LEU A 301 9.00 -15.60 -2.44
CA LEU A 301 8.52 -15.12 -1.16
C LEU A 301 7.57 -16.14 -0.54
N LEU A 302 8.09 -17.32 -0.23
CA LEU A 302 7.31 -18.42 0.30
C LEU A 302 7.11 -18.27 1.81
N MET A 303 5.99 -18.78 2.27
CA MET A 303 5.72 -19.06 3.69
C MET A 303 5.95 -20.54 3.96
N ASP A 304 6.66 -20.85 5.03
CA ASP A 304 7.06 -22.22 5.35
C ASP A 304 5.87 -23.12 5.74
N VAL A 305 4.72 -22.55 6.06
CA VAL A 305 3.51 -23.30 6.44
C VAL A 305 2.28 -22.57 5.93
N HIS A 306 1.41 -23.30 5.26
CA HIS A 306 0.29 -22.65 4.62
C HIS A 306 -1.00 -23.48 4.58
N LEU A 307 -2.13 -22.77 4.74
CA LEU A 307 -3.45 -23.38 4.65
C LEU A 307 -3.76 -23.98 3.28
N SER A 308 -3.37 -23.32 2.19
CA SER A 308 -3.60 -23.82 0.82
C SER A 308 -2.67 -24.96 0.43
N LEU A 309 -1.45 -25.03 1.00
CA LEU A 309 -0.44 -26.01 0.67
C LEU A 309 -0.44 -27.25 1.59
N ILE A 310 -1.19 -27.24 2.68
CA ILE A 310 -1.33 -28.39 3.61
C ILE A 310 -1.99 -29.60 2.91
N HIS A 311 -2.72 -29.37 1.82
CA HIS A 311 -3.48 -30.40 1.12
C HIS A 311 -2.90 -30.78 -0.26
N ILE A 312 -1.73 -30.29 -0.61
CA ILE A 312 -0.94 -30.67 -1.76
C ILE A 312 0.26 -31.50 -1.28
#